data_1a97fd1715d46f1468827b73b34aadc3
#
_entry.id   1a97fd1715d46f1468827b73b34aadc3
#
_cell.length_a   1.000
_cell.length_b   1.000
_cell.length_c   1.000
_cell.angle_alpha   90.00
_cell.angle_beta   90.00
_cell.angle_gamma   90.00
#
_symmetry.space_group_name_H-M   'P 1'
#
loop_
_entity.id
_entity.type
_entity.pdbx_description
1 polymer ?
#
loop_
_entity_poly.entity_id
_entity_poly.type
_entity_poly.pdbx_seq_one_letter_code
_entity_poly.pdbx_strand_id
1 'polypeptide(L)'
;MKLMQTAIAGLAGALFAVAAHAADITGAGSTFAMPIYTKWAADYQQSGGSKVNYQGIGSSGGLKQIIAKTVDFAGSDAPLKDEELAKEGLFQFPTVVGGVVPVVNVPGVKA
;
A
#
# COMPACT_ATOMS: atom_id res chain seq x y z
N MET A 1 -55.96 10.87 4.64
CA MET A 1 -54.95 11.33 3.66
C MET A 1 -53.68 11.89 4.27
N LYS A 2 -53.66 12.49 5.44
CA LYS A 2 -52.41 13.05 6.05
C LYS A 2 -51.45 12.02 6.66
N LEU A 3 -51.93 10.86 7.09
CA LEU A 3 -51.10 9.76 7.66
C LEU A 3 -50.34 8.96 6.60
N MET A 4 -50.80 8.93 5.35
CA MET A 4 -50.08 8.25 4.26
C MET A 4 -48.92 9.04 3.69
N GLN A 5 -48.95 10.38 3.80
CA GLN A 5 -47.90 11.24 3.28
C GLN A 5 -46.66 11.27 4.19
N THR A 6 -46.79 11.05 5.50
CA THR A 6 -45.69 10.94 6.44
C THR A 6 -44.94 9.62 6.38
N ALA A 7 -45.61 8.53 5.96
CA ALA A 7 -44.95 7.22 5.82
C ALA A 7 -44.01 7.14 4.59
N ILE A 8 -44.30 7.89 3.52
CA ILE A 8 -43.49 7.89 2.29
C ILE A 8 -42.21 8.73 2.49
N ALA A 9 -42.24 9.78 3.29
CA ALA A 9 -41.06 10.61 3.58
C ALA A 9 -40.02 9.89 4.46
N GLY A 10 -40.46 8.95 5.33
CA GLY A 10 -39.56 8.15 6.17
C GLY A 10 -38.83 7.04 5.43
N LEU A 11 -39.40 6.52 4.35
CA LEU A 11 -38.80 5.42 3.57
C LEU A 11 -37.74 5.91 2.58
N ALA A 12 -37.83 7.16 2.14
CA ALA A 12 -36.85 7.77 1.22
C ALA A 12 -35.52 8.13 1.91
N GLY A 13 -35.50 8.29 3.24
CA GLY A 13 -34.28 8.61 3.99
C GLY A 13 -33.38 7.41 4.32
N ALA A 14 -33.90 6.18 4.21
CA ALA A 14 -33.17 4.97 4.60
C ALA A 14 -32.34 4.35 3.46
N LEU A 15 -32.46 4.85 2.21
CA LEU A 15 -31.81 4.27 1.03
C LEU A 15 -30.45 4.90 0.67
N PHE A 16 -29.94 5.86 1.45
CA PHE A 16 -28.64 6.49 1.21
C PHE A 16 -27.56 6.13 2.23
N ALA A 17 -27.68 4.99 2.93
CA ALA A 17 -26.52 4.38 3.54
C ALA A 17 -25.68 3.71 2.43
N VAL A 18 -25.06 4.54 1.57
CA VAL A 18 -23.97 4.10 0.72
C VAL A 18 -22.87 3.68 1.68
N ALA A 19 -22.68 2.39 1.87
CA ALA A 19 -21.51 1.87 2.52
C ALA A 19 -20.31 2.43 1.75
N ALA A 20 -19.65 3.43 2.33
CA ALA A 20 -18.37 3.91 1.83
C ALA A 20 -17.38 2.74 2.00
N HIS A 21 -17.32 1.87 1.00
CA HIS A 21 -16.23 0.90 0.91
C HIS A 21 -14.97 1.74 0.72
N ALA A 22 -14.11 1.74 1.73
CA ALA A 22 -12.78 2.27 1.57
C ALA A 22 -12.13 1.55 0.37
N ALA A 23 -11.64 2.32 -0.59
CA ALA A 23 -10.99 1.75 -1.77
C ALA A 23 -9.79 0.89 -1.33
N ASP A 24 -9.58 -0.24 -2.00
CA ASP A 24 -8.38 -1.04 -1.81
C ASP A 24 -7.14 -0.19 -2.15
N ILE A 25 -6.10 -0.33 -1.34
CA ILE A 25 -4.81 0.33 -1.54
C ILE A 25 -3.88 -0.66 -2.24
N THR A 26 -3.25 -0.24 -3.32
CA THR A 26 -2.33 -1.07 -4.09
C THR A 26 -0.91 -0.55 -4.00
N GLY A 27 0.04 -1.46 -3.81
CA GLY A 27 1.46 -1.15 -3.78
C GLY A 27 2.30 -2.18 -4.52
N ALA A 28 3.48 -1.77 -4.98
CA ALA A 28 4.41 -2.67 -5.63
C ALA A 28 5.86 -2.25 -5.40
N GLY A 29 6.80 -3.16 -5.55
CA GLY A 29 8.21 -2.81 -5.55
C GLY A 29 9.10 -3.80 -4.81
N SER A 30 9.93 -3.30 -3.89
CA SER A 30 10.95 -4.04 -3.17
C SER A 30 10.45 -5.38 -2.63
N THR A 31 11.15 -6.44 -2.99
CA THR A 31 10.95 -7.78 -2.43
C THR A 31 11.52 -7.91 -1.02
N PHE A 32 12.50 -7.07 -0.66
CA PHE A 32 13.06 -7.00 0.68
C PHE A 32 12.03 -6.54 1.70
N ALA A 33 11.24 -5.50 1.39
CA ALA A 33 10.21 -4.97 2.26
C ALA A 33 8.91 -5.80 2.25
N MET A 34 8.71 -6.66 1.27
CA MET A 34 7.46 -7.40 1.06
C MET A 34 6.97 -8.16 2.32
N PRO A 35 7.80 -8.93 3.05
CA PRO A 35 7.32 -9.69 4.21
C PRO A 35 6.70 -8.81 5.29
N ILE A 36 7.33 -7.67 5.59
CA ILE A 36 6.83 -6.76 6.61
C ILE A 36 5.60 -5.98 6.13
N TYR A 37 5.57 -5.56 4.88
CA TYR A 37 4.39 -4.90 4.30
C TYR A 37 3.18 -5.83 4.27
N THR A 38 3.36 -7.10 3.93
CA THR A 38 2.29 -8.10 3.98
C THR A 38 1.75 -8.27 5.41
N LYS A 39 2.63 -8.31 6.40
CA LYS A 39 2.22 -8.40 7.81
C LYS A 39 1.44 -7.15 8.25
N TRP A 40 1.96 -5.96 7.96
CA TRP A 40 1.28 -4.71 8.29
C TRP A 40 -0.06 -4.55 7.58
N ALA A 41 -0.15 -4.96 6.32
CA ALA A 41 -1.40 -4.96 5.57
C ALA A 41 -2.47 -5.83 6.23
N ALA A 42 -2.10 -7.04 6.68
CA ALA A 42 -2.99 -7.94 7.38
C ALA A 42 -3.45 -7.35 8.73
N ASP A 43 -2.54 -6.82 9.52
CA ASP A 43 -2.85 -6.21 10.82
C ASP A 43 -3.74 -4.97 10.66
N TYR A 44 -3.46 -4.13 9.68
CA TYR A 44 -4.27 -2.95 9.37
C TYR A 44 -5.70 -3.32 8.96
N GLN A 45 -5.85 -4.33 8.11
CA GLN A 45 -7.17 -4.82 7.72
C GLN A 45 -7.94 -5.41 8.90
N GLN A 46 -7.28 -6.16 9.78
CA GLN A 46 -7.90 -6.70 10.99
C GLN A 46 -8.35 -5.61 11.97
N SER A 47 -7.66 -4.47 12.00
CA SER A 47 -8.05 -3.31 12.82
C SER A 47 -9.19 -2.47 12.23
N GLY A 48 -9.77 -2.90 11.11
CA GLY A 48 -10.87 -2.19 10.44
C GLY A 48 -10.40 -1.23 9.34
N GLY A 49 -9.12 -1.25 8.97
CA GLY A 49 -8.58 -0.48 7.84
C GLY A 49 -8.93 -1.07 6.49
N SER A 50 -8.61 -0.32 5.44
CA SER A 50 -8.76 -0.76 4.05
C SER A 50 -7.87 -1.96 3.75
N LYS A 51 -8.25 -2.75 2.76
CA LYS A 51 -7.40 -3.80 2.25
C LYS A 51 -6.19 -3.19 1.53
N VAL A 52 -5.00 -3.65 1.86
CA VAL A 52 -3.74 -3.26 1.22
C VAL A 52 -3.18 -4.47 0.46
N ASN A 53 -2.99 -4.32 -0.83
CA ASN A 53 -2.37 -5.33 -1.68
C ASN A 53 -0.98 -4.88 -2.10
N TYR A 54 0.06 -5.61 -1.71
CA TYR A 54 1.44 -5.31 -2.09
C TYR A 54 2.04 -6.43 -2.94
N GLN A 55 2.71 -6.06 -4.02
CA GLN A 55 3.37 -6.99 -4.93
C GLN A 55 4.89 -6.78 -4.93
N GLY A 56 5.63 -7.81 -4.53
CA GLY A 56 7.10 -7.81 -4.58
C GLY A 56 7.62 -8.11 -5.98
N ILE A 57 7.73 -7.09 -6.81
CA ILE A 57 8.20 -7.18 -8.21
C ILE A 57 9.58 -6.55 -8.44
N GLY A 58 10.27 -6.22 -7.34
CA GLY A 58 11.53 -5.51 -7.34
C GLY A 58 11.37 -3.98 -7.39
N SER A 59 12.34 -3.26 -6.83
CA SER A 59 12.32 -1.80 -6.71
C SER A 59 12.10 -1.09 -8.06
N SER A 60 12.78 -1.54 -9.11
CA SER A 60 12.63 -0.94 -10.45
C SER A 60 11.23 -1.14 -11.03
N GLY A 61 10.60 -2.30 -10.76
CA GLY A 61 9.24 -2.59 -11.18
C GLY A 61 8.23 -1.68 -10.47
N GLY A 62 8.37 -1.55 -9.15
CA GLY A 62 7.54 -0.66 -8.34
C GLY A 62 7.67 0.80 -8.76
N LEU A 63 8.89 1.26 -9.00
CA LEU A 63 9.15 2.62 -9.45
C LEU A 63 8.46 2.93 -10.79
N LYS A 64 8.53 2.02 -11.75
CA LYS A 64 7.82 2.18 -13.03
C LYS A 64 6.30 2.29 -12.83
N GLN A 65 5.73 1.49 -11.93
CA GLN A 65 4.29 1.49 -11.67
C GLN A 65 3.83 2.77 -10.96
N ILE A 66 4.60 3.29 -9.99
CA ILE A 66 4.21 4.53 -9.30
C ILE A 66 4.32 5.74 -10.24
N ILE A 67 5.33 5.81 -11.08
CA ILE A 67 5.47 6.85 -12.11
C ILE A 67 4.31 6.77 -13.13
N ALA A 68 3.92 5.56 -13.52
CA ALA A 68 2.78 5.32 -14.40
C ALA A 68 1.41 5.51 -13.69
N LYS A 69 1.40 5.78 -12.38
CA LYS A 69 0.20 5.96 -11.55
C LYS A 69 -0.75 4.74 -11.57
N THR A 70 -0.19 3.55 -11.67
CA THR A 70 -0.93 2.28 -11.64
C THR A 70 -1.01 1.66 -10.25
N VAL A 71 -0.26 2.21 -9.29
CA VAL A 71 -0.31 1.86 -7.87
C VAL A 71 -0.32 3.12 -7.01
N ASP A 72 -0.79 2.99 -5.77
CA ASP A 72 -0.90 4.10 -4.82
C ASP A 72 0.43 4.39 -4.11
N PHE A 73 1.26 3.35 -3.93
CA PHE A 73 2.60 3.49 -3.35
C PHE A 73 3.59 2.48 -3.93
N ALA A 74 4.87 2.78 -3.80
CA ALA A 74 5.93 1.86 -4.21
C ALA A 74 7.00 1.72 -3.14
N GLY A 75 7.54 0.51 -3.00
CA GLY A 75 8.72 0.24 -2.16
C GLY A 75 10.00 0.22 -3.01
N SER A 76 11.04 0.90 -2.53
CA SER A 76 12.36 0.89 -3.16
C SER A 76 13.46 0.67 -2.12
N ASP A 77 14.47 -0.12 -2.48
CA ASP A 77 15.65 -0.36 -1.64
C ASP A 77 16.69 0.76 -1.77
N ALA A 78 16.53 1.61 -2.78
CA ALA A 78 17.38 2.77 -3.00
C ALA A 78 16.52 4.03 -3.10
N PRO A 79 16.95 5.14 -2.45
CA PRO A 79 16.23 6.41 -2.58
C PRO A 79 16.41 6.98 -3.99
N LEU A 80 15.37 7.64 -4.51
CA LEU A 80 15.46 8.47 -5.68
C LEU A 80 16.12 9.81 -5.32
N LYS A 81 16.68 10.46 -6.33
CA LYS A 81 17.18 11.82 -6.19
C LYS A 81 16.02 12.82 -6.09
N ASP A 82 16.24 13.92 -5.38
CA ASP A 82 15.23 14.96 -5.20
C ASP A 82 14.70 15.53 -6.51
N GLU A 83 15.58 15.64 -7.52
CA GLU A 83 15.21 16.10 -8.86
C GLU A 83 14.23 15.14 -9.56
N GLU A 84 14.44 13.84 -9.40
CA GLU A 84 13.56 12.80 -9.95
C GLU A 84 12.21 12.80 -9.23
N LEU A 85 12.22 12.92 -7.92
CA LEU A 85 10.99 13.02 -7.10
C LEU A 85 10.16 14.23 -7.51
N ALA A 86 10.81 15.41 -7.63
CA ALA A 86 10.12 16.63 -8.00
C ALA A 86 9.54 16.54 -9.41
N LYS A 87 10.27 15.97 -10.36
CA LYS A 87 9.84 15.79 -11.75
C LYS A 87 8.58 14.92 -11.85
N GLU A 88 8.54 13.84 -11.10
CA GLU A 88 7.45 12.86 -11.15
C GLU A 88 6.33 13.18 -10.12
N GLY A 89 6.49 14.23 -9.32
CA GLY A 89 5.53 14.62 -8.28
C GLY A 89 5.42 13.57 -7.17
N LEU A 90 6.53 12.91 -6.84
CA LEU A 90 6.61 11.87 -5.84
C LEU A 90 7.18 12.39 -4.54
N PHE A 91 6.82 11.74 -3.45
CA PHE A 91 7.40 11.93 -2.12
C PHE A 91 7.94 10.60 -1.61
N GLN A 92 9.08 10.61 -0.91
CA GLN A 92 9.66 9.40 -0.33
C GLN A 92 10.00 9.58 1.15
N PHE A 93 9.95 8.50 1.90
CA PHE A 93 10.34 8.44 3.30
C PHE A 93 10.80 7.02 3.66
N PRO A 94 11.71 6.86 4.65
CA PRO A 94 12.14 5.54 5.10
C PRO A 94 11.03 4.83 5.86
N THR A 95 10.85 3.53 5.60
CA THR A 95 9.83 2.70 6.25
C THR A 95 10.43 1.52 7.01
N VAL A 96 11.46 0.88 6.45
CA VAL A 96 12.05 -0.35 6.99
C VAL A 96 13.56 -0.25 6.90
N VAL A 97 14.25 -0.73 7.93
CA VAL A 97 15.70 -0.89 7.96
C VAL A 97 16.02 -2.37 8.14
N GLY A 98 16.94 -2.88 7.36
CA GLY A 98 17.44 -4.26 7.48
C GLY A 98 18.92 -4.36 7.14
N GLY A 99 19.51 -5.46 7.57
CA GLY A 99 20.92 -5.76 7.27
C GLY A 99 21.03 -6.77 6.13
N VAL A 100 22.04 -6.57 5.29
CA VAL A 100 22.49 -7.58 4.31
C VAL A 100 23.87 -8.05 4.74
N VAL A 101 24.00 -9.35 5.02
CA VAL A 101 25.26 -9.94 5.43
C VAL A 101 25.67 -11.04 4.44
N PRO A 102 26.91 -11.07 3.98
CA PRO A 102 27.40 -12.17 3.19
C PRO A 102 27.54 -13.43 4.08
N VAL A 103 27.01 -14.53 3.59
CA VAL A 103 27.16 -15.84 4.23
C VAL A 103 27.98 -16.71 3.29
N VAL A 104 29.08 -17.24 3.78
CA VAL A 104 29.99 -18.09 3.00
C VAL A 104 30.15 -19.46 3.67
N ASN A 105 30.20 -20.50 2.86
CA ASN A 105 30.56 -21.84 3.29
C ASN A 105 31.78 -22.30 2.46
N VAL A 106 32.96 -21.81 2.82
CA VAL A 106 34.22 -22.11 2.14
C VAL A 106 35.18 -22.77 3.13
N PRO A 107 35.78 -23.93 2.78
CA PRO A 107 36.78 -24.58 3.64
C PRO A 107 37.93 -23.61 4.03
N GLY A 108 38.24 -23.52 5.33
CA GLY A 108 39.31 -22.67 5.82
C GLY A 108 38.93 -21.22 6.16
N VAL A 109 37.72 -20.78 5.83
CA VAL A 109 37.19 -19.48 6.26
C VAL A 109 36.35 -19.68 7.53
N LYS A 110 36.67 -18.95 8.59
CA LYS A 110 35.90 -18.90 9.82
C LYS A 110 35.11 -17.58 9.87
N ALA A 111 33.87 -17.65 10.36
CA ALA A 111 33.05 -16.47 10.61
C ALA A 111 33.61 -15.63 11.78
#